data_c54f9454a5d49d192e56c03f80af711a
#
_entry.id   c54f9454a5d49d192e56c03f80af711a
#
_cell.length_a   1.000
_cell.length_b   1.000
_cell.length_c   1.000
_cell.angle_alpha   90.00
_cell.angle_beta   90.00
_cell.angle_gamma   90.00
#
_symmetry.space_group_name_H-M   'P 1'
#
loop_
_entity.id
_entity.type
_entity.pdbx_description
1 polymer ?
#
loop_
_entity_poly.entity_id
_entity_poly.type
_entity_poly.pdbx_seq_one_letter_code
_entity_poly.pdbx_strand_id
1 'polypeptide(L)'
;MKDLIEKLLISDPRKRISAQDALNHPWFKKNQSNALYYNITKKEIHQCILNLLSYNVKTKFEELVMSYIIHNMPKIKQTKIAISLFKLVNTNGDGKLLKNELKKILLYFVSEEYLINFDIIFNLLDKDKKGFIEYEEFLRACLDRKYIINEENLKSAFNFFDKEKKGFFNEEEIGNILDKEKSNQQLCHMIFDEIDINRIGKIDFQTFKIIML
;
A
#
# COMPACT_ATOMS: atom_id res chain seq x y z
N MET A 1 23.94 -14.20 -2.43
CA MET A 1 23.30 -13.28 -3.41
C MET A 1 24.09 -13.22 -4.71
N LYS A 2 25.37 -12.89 -4.71
CA LYS A 2 26.20 -12.75 -5.92
C LYS A 2 26.12 -13.98 -6.85
N ASP A 3 26.32 -15.18 -6.34
CA ASP A 3 26.24 -16.45 -7.11
C ASP A 3 24.87 -16.67 -7.79
N LEU A 4 23.74 -16.34 -7.13
CA LEU A 4 22.42 -16.43 -7.74
C LEU A 4 22.24 -15.42 -8.89
N ILE A 5 22.72 -14.20 -8.70
CA ILE A 5 22.66 -13.17 -9.73
C ILE A 5 23.50 -13.57 -10.95
N GLU A 6 24.70 -14.09 -10.73
CA GLU A 6 25.57 -14.59 -11.80
C GLU A 6 24.88 -15.70 -12.61
N LYS A 7 24.19 -16.64 -11.95
CA LYS A 7 23.45 -17.71 -12.61
C LYS A 7 22.21 -17.22 -13.37
N LEU A 8 21.54 -16.19 -12.87
CA LEU A 8 20.38 -15.58 -13.54
C LEU A 8 20.76 -14.74 -14.76
N LEU A 9 21.96 -14.14 -14.75
CA LEU A 9 22.45 -13.25 -15.82
C LEU A 9 23.25 -13.97 -16.92
N ILE A 10 23.35 -15.31 -16.90
CA ILE A 10 24.01 -16.07 -17.98
C ILE A 10 23.30 -15.75 -19.31
N SER A 11 24.08 -15.29 -20.30
CA SER A 11 23.55 -14.88 -21.61
C SER A 11 22.96 -16.03 -22.39
N ASP A 12 23.58 -17.22 -22.35
CA ASP A 12 23.06 -18.42 -23.00
C ASP A 12 21.82 -18.95 -22.24
N PRO A 13 20.60 -18.92 -22.82
CA PRO A 13 19.38 -19.39 -22.16
C PRO A 13 19.44 -20.87 -21.73
N ARG A 14 20.23 -21.69 -22.43
CA ARG A 14 20.36 -23.14 -22.12
C ARG A 14 21.24 -23.41 -20.91
N LYS A 15 22.10 -22.45 -20.54
CA LYS A 15 22.96 -22.54 -19.36
C LYS A 15 22.43 -21.75 -18.18
N ARG A 16 21.42 -20.86 -18.41
CA ARG A 16 20.82 -20.04 -17.39
C ARG A 16 20.03 -20.94 -16.42
N ILE A 17 20.16 -20.65 -15.13
CA ILE A 17 19.39 -21.34 -14.09
C ILE A 17 17.90 -21.26 -14.40
N SER A 18 17.16 -22.37 -14.27
CA SER A 18 15.71 -22.37 -14.41
C SER A 18 15.04 -21.60 -13.27
N ALA A 19 13.80 -21.13 -13.47
CA ALA A 19 13.02 -20.47 -12.42
C ALA A 19 12.86 -21.41 -11.19
N GLN A 20 12.61 -22.70 -11.42
CA GLN A 20 12.46 -23.69 -10.37
C GLN A 20 13.76 -23.89 -9.57
N ASP A 21 14.89 -24.00 -10.26
CA ASP A 21 16.20 -24.15 -9.59
C ASP A 21 16.62 -22.86 -8.89
N ALA A 22 16.27 -21.69 -9.46
CA ALA A 22 16.48 -20.42 -8.80
C ALA A 22 15.71 -20.32 -7.48
N LEU A 23 14.45 -20.74 -7.42
CA LEU A 23 13.65 -20.79 -6.19
C LEU A 23 14.23 -21.76 -5.15
N ASN A 24 14.86 -22.85 -5.58
CA ASN A 24 15.50 -23.81 -4.70
C ASN A 24 16.93 -23.41 -4.27
N HIS A 25 17.43 -22.29 -4.75
CA HIS A 25 18.80 -21.85 -4.46
C HIS A 25 19.00 -21.58 -2.95
N PRO A 26 20.18 -21.95 -2.38
CA PRO A 26 20.48 -21.79 -0.94
C PRO A 26 20.28 -20.37 -0.41
N TRP A 27 20.38 -19.36 -1.26
CA TRP A 27 20.13 -17.97 -0.89
C TRP A 27 18.70 -17.75 -0.42
N PHE A 28 17.70 -18.31 -1.09
CA PHE A 28 16.31 -18.24 -0.67
C PHE A 28 16.07 -19.04 0.61
N LYS A 29 16.62 -20.25 0.72
CA LYS A 29 16.50 -21.08 1.92
C LYS A 29 17.07 -20.38 3.16
N LYS A 30 18.24 -19.73 3.03
CA LYS A 30 18.88 -18.99 4.12
C LYS A 30 18.08 -17.72 4.52
N ASN A 31 17.38 -17.10 3.60
CA ASN A 31 16.62 -15.89 3.85
C ASN A 31 15.15 -16.17 4.21
N GLN A 32 14.59 -17.32 3.88
CA GLN A 32 13.27 -17.74 4.36
C GLN A 32 13.22 -17.91 5.87
N SER A 33 14.29 -18.41 6.50
CA SER A 33 14.38 -18.53 7.95
C SER A 33 14.53 -17.20 8.68
N ASN A 34 15.04 -16.15 8.02
CA ASN A 34 15.21 -14.82 8.61
C ASN A 34 14.09 -13.82 8.28
N ALA A 35 13.17 -14.18 7.38
CA ALA A 35 12.22 -13.20 6.82
C ALA A 35 10.86 -13.15 7.54
N LEU A 36 10.53 -14.07 8.44
CA LEU A 36 9.15 -14.24 8.92
C LEU A 36 8.92 -14.28 10.42
N TYR A 37 9.97 -14.29 11.24
CA TYR A 37 9.78 -14.24 12.68
C TYR A 37 10.32 -12.92 13.28
N TYR A 38 9.69 -11.80 12.90
CA TYR A 38 9.59 -10.75 13.90
C TYR A 38 8.78 -11.36 15.05
N ASN A 39 9.19 -11.13 16.30
CA ASN A 39 8.38 -11.43 17.48
C ASN A 39 7.11 -10.57 17.43
N ILE A 40 6.17 -10.91 16.53
CA ILE A 40 4.91 -10.22 16.37
C ILE A 40 3.96 -10.82 17.39
N THR A 41 3.52 -9.99 18.31
CA THR A 41 2.57 -10.40 19.35
C THR A 41 1.15 -10.49 18.77
N LYS A 42 0.30 -11.33 19.39
CA LYS A 42 -1.12 -11.38 19.04
C LYS A 42 -1.79 -10.01 19.15
N LYS A 43 -1.37 -9.19 20.13
CA LYS A 43 -1.87 -7.81 20.32
C LYS A 43 -1.57 -6.91 19.11
N GLU A 44 -0.39 -7.02 18.53
CA GLU A 44 0.00 -6.22 17.35
C GLU A 44 -0.76 -6.63 16.10
N ILE A 45 -0.99 -7.94 15.91
CA ILE A 45 -1.86 -8.43 14.83
C ILE A 45 -3.29 -7.95 15.03
N HIS A 46 -3.81 -8.04 16.26
CA HIS A 46 -5.15 -7.58 16.59
C HIS A 46 -5.33 -6.08 16.29
N GLN A 47 -4.35 -5.24 16.66
CA GLN A 47 -4.40 -3.81 16.33
C GLN A 47 -4.39 -3.56 14.81
N CYS A 48 -3.58 -4.30 14.07
CA CYS A 48 -3.54 -4.22 12.61
C CYS A 48 -4.92 -4.58 12.00
N ILE A 49 -5.59 -5.59 12.53
CA ILE A 49 -6.94 -5.98 12.11
C ILE A 49 -7.97 -4.91 12.48
N LEU A 50 -7.89 -4.32 13.67
CA LEU A 50 -8.79 -3.23 14.06
C LEU A 50 -8.64 -2.02 13.14
N ASN A 51 -7.42 -1.67 12.75
CA ASN A 51 -7.19 -0.60 11.78
C ASN A 51 -7.85 -0.93 10.43
N LEU A 52 -7.68 -2.17 9.94
CA LEU A 52 -8.32 -2.63 8.71
C LEU A 52 -9.86 -2.56 8.80
N LEU A 53 -10.44 -2.99 9.92
CA LEU A 53 -11.88 -2.97 10.15
C LEU A 53 -12.45 -1.55 10.37
N SER A 54 -11.62 -0.59 10.73
CA SER A 54 -11.97 0.83 10.85
C SER A 54 -11.52 1.68 9.66
N TYR A 55 -11.02 1.02 8.59
CA TYR A 55 -10.51 1.73 7.43
C TYR A 55 -11.58 2.59 6.78
N ASN A 56 -11.27 3.87 6.64
CA ASN A 56 -12.12 4.85 5.97
C ASN A 56 -11.22 5.87 5.26
N VAL A 57 -11.25 5.85 3.94
CA VAL A 57 -10.58 6.84 3.10
C VAL A 57 -11.65 7.56 2.28
N LYS A 58 -11.65 8.88 2.37
CA LYS A 58 -12.72 9.73 1.84
C LYS A 58 -12.57 9.99 0.33
N THR A 59 -11.33 10.18 -0.14
CA THR A 59 -11.07 10.65 -1.51
C THR A 59 -9.99 9.82 -2.21
N LYS A 60 -9.98 9.85 -3.55
CA LYS A 60 -8.91 9.23 -4.35
C LYS A 60 -7.57 9.93 -4.16
N PHE A 61 -7.60 11.24 -3.93
CA PHE A 61 -6.39 11.99 -3.63
C PHE A 61 -5.73 11.50 -2.32
N GLU A 62 -6.53 11.30 -1.28
CA GLU A 62 -6.03 10.75 0.00
C GLU A 62 -5.36 9.39 -0.19
N GLU A 63 -5.96 8.51 -0.99
CA GLU A 63 -5.36 7.20 -1.32
C GLU A 63 -4.00 7.34 -2.02
N LEU A 64 -3.91 8.24 -2.98
CA LEU A 64 -2.68 8.52 -3.71
C LEU A 64 -1.57 8.99 -2.77
N VAL A 65 -1.88 9.95 -1.90
CA VAL A 65 -0.93 10.49 -0.92
C VAL A 65 -0.48 9.42 0.07
N MET A 66 -1.43 8.64 0.61
CA MET A 66 -1.10 7.56 1.54
C MET A 66 -0.23 6.48 0.88
N SER A 67 -0.52 6.11 -0.36
CA SER A 67 0.30 5.15 -1.11
C SER A 67 1.73 5.66 -1.31
N TYR A 68 1.90 6.93 -1.69
CA TYR A 68 3.22 7.56 -1.79
C TYR A 68 3.97 7.51 -0.46
N ILE A 69 3.33 7.90 0.64
CA ILE A 69 3.95 7.91 1.97
C ILE A 69 4.39 6.49 2.35
N ILE A 70 3.50 5.50 2.23
CA ILE A 70 3.80 4.10 2.59
C ILE A 70 4.97 3.54 1.78
N HIS A 71 5.07 3.88 0.50
CA HIS A 71 6.16 3.44 -0.38
C HIS A 71 7.51 4.04 0.02
N ASN A 72 7.51 5.30 0.47
CA ASN A 72 8.72 6.06 0.79
C ASN A 72 9.09 6.05 2.28
N MET A 73 8.18 5.56 3.14
CA MET A 73 8.48 5.43 4.57
C MET A 73 9.57 4.37 4.83
N PRO A 74 10.47 4.61 5.79
CA PRO A 74 11.31 3.54 6.30
C PRO A 74 10.40 2.41 6.82
N LYS A 75 10.77 1.16 6.57
CA LYS A 75 9.99 -0.02 7.00
C LYS A 75 9.92 -0.10 8.53
N ILE A 76 8.98 0.62 9.09
CA ILE A 76 8.69 0.63 10.53
C ILE A 76 8.09 -0.71 10.97
N LYS A 77 8.01 -0.91 12.28
CA LYS A 77 7.50 -2.17 12.86
C LYS A 77 6.07 -2.48 12.39
N GLN A 78 5.18 -1.48 12.31
CA GLN A 78 3.80 -1.67 11.86
C GLN A 78 3.72 -2.16 10.40
N THR A 79 4.54 -1.62 9.51
CA THR A 79 4.60 -2.08 8.12
C THR A 79 5.02 -3.56 8.06
N LYS A 80 5.98 -3.96 8.90
CA LYS A 80 6.42 -5.35 8.98
C LYS A 80 5.31 -6.28 9.48
N ILE A 81 4.51 -5.83 10.45
CA ILE A 81 3.35 -6.58 10.96
C ILE A 81 2.31 -6.75 9.86
N ALA A 82 1.94 -5.68 9.17
CA ALA A 82 0.98 -5.71 8.07
C ALA A 82 1.44 -6.64 6.92
N ILE A 83 2.73 -6.58 6.55
CA ILE A 83 3.32 -7.49 5.57
C ILE A 83 3.23 -8.96 6.03
N SER A 84 3.50 -9.21 7.30
CA SER A 84 3.44 -10.58 7.84
C SER A 84 2.01 -11.10 7.89
N LEU A 85 1.05 -10.24 8.24
CA LEU A 85 -0.37 -10.57 8.21
C LEU A 85 -0.84 -10.85 6.77
N PHE A 86 -0.44 -10.01 5.81
CA PHE A 86 -0.75 -10.25 4.40
C PHE A 86 -0.27 -11.63 3.94
N LYS A 87 1.00 -11.98 4.24
CA LYS A 87 1.57 -13.29 3.88
C LYS A 87 0.87 -14.46 4.57
N LEU A 88 0.36 -14.26 5.77
CA LEU A 88 -0.40 -15.27 6.50
C LEU A 88 -1.76 -15.53 5.83
N VAL A 89 -2.40 -14.48 5.31
CA VAL A 89 -3.69 -14.57 4.61
C VAL A 89 -3.51 -15.10 3.18
N ASN A 90 -2.56 -14.55 2.44
CA ASN A 90 -2.24 -14.94 1.06
C ASN A 90 -1.47 -16.26 1.02
N THR A 91 -2.18 -17.35 1.24
CA THR A 91 -1.57 -18.69 1.34
C THR A 91 -1.12 -19.25 0.00
N ASN A 92 -1.76 -18.84 -1.09
CA ASN A 92 -1.43 -19.26 -2.45
C ASN A 92 -0.30 -18.41 -3.07
N GLY A 93 0.05 -17.27 -2.44
CA GLY A 93 1.16 -16.42 -2.86
C GLY A 93 0.92 -15.63 -4.15
N ASP A 94 -0.33 -15.50 -4.61
CA ASP A 94 -0.68 -14.81 -5.86
C ASP A 94 -0.73 -13.26 -5.72
N GLY A 95 -0.56 -12.74 -4.52
CA GLY A 95 -0.59 -11.30 -4.22
C GLY A 95 -1.99 -10.72 -4.09
N LYS A 96 -3.04 -11.56 -4.09
CA LYS A 96 -4.45 -11.18 -4.03
C LYS A 96 -5.11 -11.80 -2.81
N LEU A 97 -5.93 -11.03 -2.12
CA LEU A 97 -6.70 -11.51 -0.98
C LEU A 97 -8.18 -11.60 -1.35
N LEU A 98 -8.67 -12.81 -1.53
CA LEU A 98 -10.08 -13.05 -1.73
C LEU A 98 -10.87 -12.80 -0.45
N LYS A 99 -12.13 -12.39 -0.59
CA LYS A 99 -13.03 -12.09 0.51
C LYS A 99 -13.11 -13.22 1.55
N ASN A 100 -13.23 -14.45 1.07
CA ASN A 100 -13.33 -15.62 1.96
C ASN A 100 -12.00 -15.94 2.67
N GLU A 101 -10.86 -15.74 2.01
CA GLU A 101 -9.55 -15.94 2.62
C GLU A 101 -9.33 -14.95 3.74
N LEU A 102 -9.60 -13.67 3.49
CA LEU A 102 -9.47 -12.62 4.49
C LEU A 102 -10.42 -12.85 5.66
N LYS A 103 -11.70 -13.13 5.40
CA LYS A 103 -12.69 -13.39 6.44
C LYS A 103 -12.30 -14.55 7.35
N LYS A 104 -11.82 -15.65 6.77
CA LYS A 104 -11.39 -16.85 7.51
C LYS A 104 -10.24 -16.55 8.48
N ILE A 105 -9.27 -15.75 8.07
CA ILE A 105 -8.14 -15.38 8.93
C ILE A 105 -8.57 -14.36 9.99
N LEU A 106 -9.42 -13.41 9.66
CA LEU A 106 -9.89 -12.44 10.66
C LEU A 106 -10.64 -13.12 11.79
N LEU A 107 -11.49 -14.13 11.50
CA LEU A 107 -12.19 -14.92 12.50
C LEU A 107 -11.26 -15.67 13.50
N TYR A 108 -10.01 -15.90 13.12
CA TYR A 108 -9.03 -16.49 14.02
C TYR A 108 -8.53 -15.51 15.10
N PHE A 109 -8.54 -14.21 14.80
CA PHE A 109 -7.97 -13.18 15.67
C PHE A 109 -9.01 -12.31 16.38
N VAL A 110 -10.22 -12.19 15.83
CA VAL A 110 -11.30 -11.35 16.38
C VAL A 110 -12.60 -12.14 16.44
N SER A 111 -13.51 -11.76 17.36
CA SER A 111 -14.84 -12.36 17.43
C SER A 111 -15.73 -11.95 16.24
N GLU A 112 -16.78 -12.73 15.98
CA GLU A 112 -17.71 -12.50 14.87
C GLU A 112 -18.35 -11.10 14.91
N GLU A 113 -18.55 -10.55 16.11
CA GLU A 113 -19.12 -9.21 16.30
C GLU A 113 -18.35 -8.12 15.58
N TYR A 114 -17.01 -8.22 15.52
CA TYR A 114 -16.17 -7.29 14.76
C TYR A 114 -16.33 -7.42 13.24
N LEU A 115 -16.92 -8.51 12.77
CA LEU A 115 -17.09 -8.80 11.34
C LEU A 115 -18.49 -8.49 10.82
N ILE A 116 -19.38 -7.91 11.64
CA ILE A 116 -20.74 -7.54 11.23
C ILE A 116 -20.73 -6.67 9.95
N ASN A 117 -19.80 -5.74 9.88
CA ASN A 117 -19.64 -4.82 8.74
C ASN A 117 -18.55 -5.24 7.74
N PHE A 118 -18.07 -6.49 7.82
CA PHE A 118 -16.96 -6.95 7.01
C PHE A 118 -17.20 -6.78 5.50
N ASP A 119 -18.42 -7.03 5.05
CA ASP A 119 -18.78 -6.90 3.63
C ASP A 119 -18.69 -5.46 3.15
N ILE A 120 -19.07 -4.50 4.00
CA ILE A 120 -18.93 -3.07 3.71
C ILE A 120 -17.45 -2.69 3.62
N ILE A 121 -16.66 -3.14 4.59
CA ILE A 121 -15.22 -2.86 4.65
C ILE A 121 -14.50 -3.48 3.45
N PHE A 122 -14.83 -4.73 3.10
CA PHE A 122 -14.25 -5.37 1.92
C PHE A 122 -14.54 -4.57 0.65
N ASN A 123 -15.77 -4.10 0.47
CA ASN A 123 -16.15 -3.27 -0.68
C ASN A 123 -15.49 -1.88 -0.68
N LEU A 124 -15.17 -1.32 0.49
CA LEU A 124 -14.41 -0.08 0.60
C LEU A 124 -12.93 -0.26 0.19
N LEU A 125 -12.39 -1.44 0.41
CA LEU A 125 -11.03 -1.79 0.01
C LEU A 125 -10.96 -2.17 -1.47
N ASP A 126 -11.90 -3.01 -1.93
CA ASP A 126 -12.04 -3.43 -3.34
C ASP A 126 -12.89 -2.41 -4.12
N LYS A 127 -12.41 -1.16 -4.22
CA LYS A 127 -13.16 -0.08 -4.89
C LYS A 127 -13.39 -0.34 -6.37
N ASP A 128 -12.44 -0.98 -7.02
CA ASP A 128 -12.51 -1.30 -8.45
C ASP A 128 -13.37 -2.54 -8.72
N LYS A 129 -13.96 -3.15 -7.67
CA LYS A 129 -14.81 -4.35 -7.74
C LYS A 129 -14.16 -5.53 -8.46
N LYS A 130 -12.86 -5.70 -8.26
CA LYS A 130 -12.07 -6.82 -8.80
C LYS A 130 -12.40 -8.16 -8.14
N GLY A 131 -13.06 -8.14 -6.98
CA GLY A 131 -13.36 -9.31 -6.14
C GLY A 131 -12.22 -9.76 -5.23
N PHE A 132 -11.13 -8.97 -5.17
CA PHE A 132 -9.98 -9.21 -4.32
C PHE A 132 -9.32 -7.89 -3.89
N ILE A 133 -8.59 -7.94 -2.78
CA ILE A 133 -7.79 -6.81 -2.26
C ILE A 133 -6.34 -7.05 -2.65
N GLU A 134 -5.71 -6.03 -3.21
CA GLU A 134 -4.29 -6.04 -3.54
C GLU A 134 -3.41 -5.74 -2.33
N TYR A 135 -2.14 -6.09 -2.45
CA TYR A 135 -1.16 -5.89 -1.38
C TYR A 135 -1.10 -4.46 -0.84
N GLU A 136 -1.12 -3.46 -1.72
CA GLU A 136 -1.04 -2.04 -1.32
C GLU A 136 -2.31 -1.56 -0.63
N GLU A 137 -3.47 -1.98 -1.11
CA GLU A 137 -4.78 -1.69 -0.51
C GLU A 137 -4.85 -2.24 0.91
N PHE A 138 -4.40 -3.48 1.08
CA PHE A 138 -4.32 -4.12 2.39
C PHE A 138 -3.35 -3.40 3.33
N LEU A 139 -2.14 -3.06 2.88
CA LEU A 139 -1.18 -2.33 3.70
C LEU A 139 -1.72 -0.99 4.16
N ARG A 140 -2.34 -0.22 3.27
CA ARG A 140 -2.98 1.06 3.62
C ARG A 140 -4.00 0.91 4.74
N ALA A 141 -4.83 -0.14 4.65
CA ALA A 141 -5.88 -0.38 5.63
C ALA A 141 -5.36 -0.84 6.99
N CYS A 142 -4.27 -1.61 7.01
CA CYS A 142 -3.70 -2.17 8.23
C CYS A 142 -2.89 -1.18 9.06
N LEU A 143 -2.39 -0.10 8.44
CA LEU A 143 -1.54 0.87 9.13
C LEU A 143 -2.39 1.91 9.87
N ASP A 144 -1.96 2.26 11.08
CA ASP A 144 -2.60 3.35 11.83
C ASP A 144 -2.36 4.68 11.10
N ARG A 145 -3.46 5.35 10.75
CA ARG A 145 -3.47 6.64 10.05
C ARG A 145 -2.55 7.67 10.71
N LYS A 146 -2.47 7.70 12.04
CA LYS A 146 -1.61 8.64 12.79
C LYS A 146 -0.13 8.49 12.48
N TYR A 147 0.32 7.27 12.12
CA TYR A 147 1.71 7.06 11.71
C TYR A 147 1.97 7.45 10.27
N ILE A 148 0.96 7.34 9.41
CA ILE A 148 1.08 7.73 8.00
C ILE A 148 0.96 9.24 7.87
N ILE A 149 -0.08 9.81 8.46
CA ILE A 149 -0.43 11.23 8.38
C ILE A 149 0.22 11.98 9.54
N ASN A 150 1.47 12.37 9.38
CA ASN A 150 2.21 13.26 10.27
C ASN A 150 2.88 14.36 9.46
N GLU A 151 3.36 15.40 10.11
CA GLU A 151 3.85 16.60 9.44
C GLU A 151 5.06 16.36 8.53
N GLU A 152 5.97 15.48 8.93
CA GLU A 152 7.16 15.12 8.16
C GLU A 152 6.77 14.38 6.86
N ASN A 153 5.89 13.38 6.99
CA ASN A 153 5.40 12.60 5.86
C ASN A 153 4.56 13.46 4.90
N LEU A 154 3.72 14.36 5.45
CA LEU A 154 2.94 15.29 4.64
C LEU A 154 3.83 16.27 3.88
N LYS A 155 4.90 16.80 4.52
CA LYS A 155 5.88 17.64 3.81
C LYS A 155 6.58 16.87 2.69
N SER A 156 6.97 15.64 2.95
CA SER A 156 7.58 14.78 1.92
C SER A 156 6.64 14.55 0.75
N ALA A 157 5.37 14.22 1.03
CA ALA A 157 4.36 14.02 0.01
C ALA A 157 4.06 15.31 -0.77
N PHE A 158 3.92 16.44 -0.10
CA PHE A 158 3.72 17.72 -0.75
C PHE A 158 4.86 18.07 -1.70
N ASN A 159 6.11 17.90 -1.28
CA ASN A 159 7.29 18.14 -2.12
C ASN A 159 7.36 17.19 -3.34
N PHE A 160 6.73 16.04 -3.26
CA PHE A 160 6.62 15.12 -4.40
C PHE A 160 5.65 15.66 -5.48
N PHE A 161 4.60 16.36 -5.08
CA PHE A 161 3.69 17.06 -5.99
C PHE A 161 4.31 18.38 -6.46
N ASP A 162 4.83 19.21 -5.56
CA ASP A 162 5.50 20.50 -5.87
C ASP A 162 6.97 20.29 -6.25
N LYS A 163 7.21 19.64 -7.41
CA LYS A 163 8.58 19.36 -7.90
C LYS A 163 9.39 20.63 -8.19
N GLU A 164 8.73 21.67 -8.62
CA GLU A 164 9.35 22.96 -8.97
C GLU A 164 9.56 23.85 -7.75
N LYS A 165 9.12 23.42 -6.56
CA LYS A 165 9.25 24.16 -5.29
C LYS A 165 8.62 25.56 -5.34
N LYS A 166 7.47 25.67 -5.99
CA LYS A 166 6.70 26.92 -6.08
C LYS A 166 5.92 27.25 -4.81
N GLY A 167 5.84 26.30 -3.86
CA GLY A 167 5.02 26.38 -2.66
C GLY A 167 3.56 25.97 -2.87
N PHE A 168 3.20 25.48 -4.06
CA PHE A 168 1.90 24.95 -4.41
C PHE A 168 2.02 23.95 -5.56
N PHE A 169 1.03 23.10 -5.73
CA PHE A 169 0.85 22.26 -6.92
C PHE A 169 -0.53 22.48 -7.52
N ASN A 170 -0.69 22.13 -8.78
CA ASN A 170 -1.92 22.24 -9.57
C ASN A 170 -2.31 20.89 -10.20
N GLU A 171 -3.37 20.90 -11.02
CA GLU A 171 -3.87 19.71 -11.70
C GLU A 171 -2.83 19.06 -12.62
N GLU A 172 -2.03 19.86 -13.32
CA GLU A 172 -1.01 19.37 -14.23
C GLU A 172 0.07 18.56 -13.50
N GLU A 173 0.46 18.97 -12.30
CA GLU A 173 1.45 18.27 -11.49
C GLU A 173 0.92 16.92 -10.96
N ILE A 174 -0.37 16.85 -10.62
CA ILE A 174 -1.04 15.57 -10.33
C ILE A 174 -1.05 14.68 -11.58
N GLY A 175 -1.39 15.25 -12.73
CA GLY A 175 -1.39 14.54 -14.00
C GLY A 175 -0.03 13.93 -14.34
N ASN A 176 1.04 14.68 -14.15
CA ASN A 176 2.41 14.21 -14.37
C ASN A 176 2.85 13.06 -13.45
N ILE A 177 2.17 12.89 -12.31
CA ILE A 177 2.43 11.79 -11.37
C ILE A 177 1.63 10.55 -11.72
N LEU A 178 0.35 10.74 -12.05
CA LEU A 178 -0.58 9.63 -12.30
C LEU A 178 -0.38 8.99 -13.67
N ASP A 179 0.00 9.79 -14.66
CA ASP A 179 0.02 9.32 -16.05
C ASP A 179 1.16 9.95 -16.86
N LYS A 180 2.23 9.20 -17.01
CA LYS A 180 3.34 9.61 -17.89
C LYS A 180 2.93 9.72 -19.36
N GLU A 181 1.85 9.06 -19.76
CA GLU A 181 1.36 8.99 -21.15
C GLU A 181 0.20 9.95 -21.45
N LYS A 182 -0.25 10.74 -20.45
CA LYS A 182 -1.37 11.69 -20.55
C LYS A 182 -2.70 11.08 -21.00
N SER A 183 -2.87 9.78 -20.80
CA SER A 183 -4.05 9.02 -21.25
C SER A 183 -5.28 9.21 -20.34
N ASN A 184 -5.10 9.76 -19.14
CA ASN A 184 -6.16 9.81 -18.12
C ASN A 184 -6.42 11.21 -17.53
N GLN A 185 -6.49 12.23 -18.41
CA GLN A 185 -6.78 13.62 -18.01
C GLN A 185 -8.08 13.74 -17.20
N GLN A 186 -9.10 12.95 -17.54
CA GLN A 186 -10.37 12.97 -16.82
C GLN A 186 -10.23 12.56 -15.35
N LEU A 187 -9.39 11.55 -15.07
CA LEU A 187 -9.10 11.12 -13.70
C LEU A 187 -8.34 12.20 -12.93
N CYS A 188 -7.36 12.84 -13.56
CA CYS A 188 -6.60 13.93 -12.95
C CYS A 188 -7.50 15.09 -12.57
N HIS A 189 -8.40 15.48 -13.49
CA HIS A 189 -9.39 16.52 -13.25
C HIS A 189 -10.32 16.16 -12.09
N MET A 190 -10.86 14.95 -12.08
CA MET A 190 -11.72 14.48 -10.98
C MET A 190 -11.01 14.51 -9.63
N ILE A 191 -9.75 14.07 -9.57
CA ILE A 191 -8.96 14.07 -8.33
C ILE A 191 -8.65 15.50 -7.87
N PHE A 192 -8.34 16.41 -8.82
CA PHE A 192 -8.06 17.79 -8.49
C PHE A 192 -9.32 18.53 -8.01
N ASP A 193 -10.46 18.31 -8.65
CA ASP A 193 -11.76 18.87 -8.25
C ASP A 193 -12.20 18.43 -6.83
N GLU A 194 -11.81 17.21 -6.41
CA GLU A 194 -12.07 16.75 -5.03
C GLU A 194 -11.36 17.60 -3.97
N ILE A 195 -10.24 18.23 -4.30
CA ILE A 195 -9.37 18.92 -3.34
C ILE A 195 -9.34 20.44 -3.52
N ASP A 196 -9.60 20.96 -4.71
CA ASP A 196 -9.65 22.41 -4.98
C ASP A 196 -11.03 22.99 -4.65
N ILE A 197 -11.47 22.82 -3.39
CA ILE A 197 -12.79 23.25 -2.89
C ILE A 197 -13.06 24.73 -3.19
N ASN A 198 -12.02 25.55 -3.12
CA ASN A 198 -12.12 26.99 -3.34
C ASN A 198 -12.00 27.41 -4.81
N ARG A 199 -11.77 26.45 -5.72
CA ARG A 199 -11.58 26.68 -7.17
C ARG A 199 -10.51 27.70 -7.50
N ILE A 200 -9.39 27.67 -6.76
CA ILE A 200 -8.24 28.58 -6.92
C ILE A 200 -7.29 28.08 -8.00
N GLY A 201 -7.41 26.81 -8.41
CA GLY A 201 -6.53 26.17 -9.40
C GLY A 201 -5.15 25.78 -8.84
N LYS A 202 -4.96 25.85 -7.53
CA LYS A 202 -3.69 25.51 -6.85
C LYS A 202 -3.92 25.11 -5.40
N ILE A 203 -3.11 24.19 -4.91
CA ILE A 203 -3.13 23.69 -3.54
C ILE A 203 -1.79 24.02 -2.88
N ASP A 204 -1.79 24.83 -1.86
CA ASP A 204 -0.63 25.10 -1.02
C ASP A 204 -0.51 24.07 0.11
N PHE A 205 0.60 24.10 0.84
CA PHE A 205 0.85 23.12 1.91
C PHE A 205 -0.19 23.17 3.04
N GLN A 206 -0.73 24.33 3.37
CA GLN A 206 -1.73 24.46 4.43
C GLN A 206 -3.06 23.83 4.00
N THR A 207 -3.52 24.14 2.78
CA THR A 207 -4.69 23.51 2.18
C THR A 207 -4.53 22.01 2.07
N PHE A 208 -3.38 21.54 1.55
CA PHE A 208 -3.03 20.12 1.49
C PHE A 208 -3.11 19.44 2.86
N LYS A 209 -2.56 20.07 3.90
CA LYS A 209 -2.60 19.54 5.27
C LYS A 209 -4.03 19.43 5.81
N ILE A 210 -4.89 20.42 5.54
CA ILE A 210 -6.30 20.39 5.93
C ILE A 210 -7.06 19.26 5.24
N ILE A 211 -6.82 19.03 3.96
CA ILE A 211 -7.43 17.94 3.20
C ILE A 211 -7.07 16.57 3.78
N MET A 212 -5.84 16.42 4.25
CA MET A 212 -5.30 15.15 4.76
C MET A 212 -5.65 14.87 6.23
N LEU A 213 -6.08 15.85 7.02
CA LEU A 213 -6.44 15.69 8.44
C LEU A 213 -7.95 15.46 8.64
#